data_391078ab081ccb03e6f0775558f6d8fa
#
_entry.id   391078ab081ccb03e6f0775558f6d8fa
#
_cell.length_a   1.000
_cell.length_b   1.000
_cell.length_c   1.000
_cell.angle_alpha   90.00
_cell.angle_beta   90.00
_cell.angle_gamma   90.00
#
_symmetry.space_group_name_H-M   'P 1'
#
loop_
_entity.id
_entity.type
_entity.pdbx_description
1 polymer ?
#
loop_
_entity_poly.entity_id
_entity_poly.type
_entity_poly.pdbx_seq_one_letter_code
_entity_poly.pdbx_strand_id
1 'polypeptide(L)'
;MEPRSPVTLNEYRARYARSSSEDLWELLQIDPDRLTPEARQALGEETARRGIDRRVAPVPTVVDVPRRTYIYPKAPLGERFAAYIVDSVIGIGPVITAAIFDFLFHIAQSPMNLTLNMVATVTWAIYYGATKDARGNGQSIGKKMVGLMVVGTDTNEPCTIGQSTTRAFVRFLFSAIPLVGQLIEPIAILATDDGRRIGDRAARTQVIRASEYEPGDRGAL
;
A
#
# COMPACT_ATOMS: atom_id res chain seq x y z
N MET A 1 -18.46 -18.96 -45.67
CA MET A 1 -17.53 -17.99 -45.07
C MET A 1 -17.46 -16.81 -46.04
N GLU A 2 -18.15 -15.71 -45.77
CA GLU A 2 -18.05 -14.52 -46.61
C GLU A 2 -16.66 -13.91 -46.50
N PRO A 3 -16.01 -13.54 -47.60
CA PRO A 3 -14.70 -12.86 -47.56
C PRO A 3 -14.91 -11.50 -46.92
N ARG A 4 -14.23 -11.24 -45.80
CA ARG A 4 -14.20 -9.92 -45.17
C ARG A 4 -13.72 -8.89 -46.19
N SER A 5 -14.48 -7.83 -46.39
CA SER A 5 -14.08 -6.73 -47.26
C SER A 5 -12.73 -6.15 -46.81
N PRO A 6 -11.82 -5.83 -47.73
CA PRO A 6 -10.53 -5.24 -47.36
C PRO A 6 -10.75 -3.94 -46.57
N VAL A 7 -10.02 -3.82 -45.47
CA VAL A 7 -10.07 -2.61 -44.60
C VAL A 7 -9.55 -1.41 -45.40
N THR A 8 -10.31 -0.35 -45.45
CA THR A 8 -10.00 0.84 -46.25
C THR A 8 -9.00 1.78 -45.57
N LEU A 9 -8.33 2.62 -46.31
CA LEU A 9 -7.41 3.64 -45.79
C LEU A 9 -8.08 4.54 -44.72
N ASN A 10 -9.36 4.92 -44.93
CA ASN A 10 -10.07 5.76 -43.98
C ASN A 10 -10.37 5.06 -42.67
N GLU A 11 -10.62 3.74 -42.69
CA GLU A 11 -10.80 2.94 -41.47
C GLU A 11 -9.49 2.82 -40.68
N TYR A 12 -8.35 2.66 -41.37
CA TYR A 12 -7.04 2.70 -40.73
C TYR A 12 -6.74 4.06 -40.10
N ARG A 13 -7.02 5.18 -40.80
CA ARG A 13 -6.87 6.53 -40.27
C ARG A 13 -7.71 6.74 -39.02
N ALA A 14 -8.96 6.33 -39.04
CA ALA A 14 -9.86 6.45 -37.87
C ALA A 14 -9.37 5.59 -36.69
N ARG A 15 -8.84 4.42 -36.96
CA ARG A 15 -8.28 3.52 -35.95
C ARG A 15 -7.03 4.12 -35.32
N TYR A 16 -6.05 4.53 -36.12
CA TYR A 16 -4.79 5.05 -35.61
C TYR A 16 -4.94 6.44 -34.94
N ALA A 17 -5.92 7.23 -35.34
CA ALA A 17 -6.25 8.47 -34.63
C ALA A 17 -6.70 8.25 -33.19
N ARG A 18 -7.24 7.06 -32.87
CA ARG A 18 -7.69 6.66 -31.52
C ARG A 18 -6.63 5.87 -30.75
N SER A 19 -5.58 5.38 -31.40
CA SER A 19 -4.50 4.63 -30.75
C SER A 19 -3.62 5.53 -29.93
N SER A 20 -3.02 5.00 -28.87
CA SER A 20 -2.01 5.73 -28.07
C SER A 20 -0.73 5.97 -28.88
N SER A 21 0.10 6.90 -28.43
CA SER A 21 1.43 7.13 -29.06
C SER A 21 2.36 5.93 -28.88
N GLU A 22 2.18 5.17 -27.81
CA GLU A 22 2.92 3.94 -27.53
C GLU A 22 2.53 2.81 -28.48
N ASP A 23 1.22 2.59 -28.69
CA ASP A 23 0.73 1.59 -29.67
C ASP A 23 1.22 1.91 -31.11
N LEU A 24 1.20 3.21 -31.48
CA LEU A 24 1.68 3.65 -32.80
C LEU A 24 3.19 3.45 -32.94
N TRP A 25 3.96 3.69 -31.87
CA TRP A 25 5.40 3.45 -31.85
C TRP A 25 5.72 1.95 -31.97
N GLU A 26 5.00 1.08 -31.27
CA GLU A 26 5.12 -0.37 -31.40
C GLU A 26 4.83 -0.83 -32.84
N LEU A 27 3.78 -0.30 -33.46
CA LEU A 27 3.45 -0.59 -34.85
C LEU A 27 4.54 -0.14 -35.83
N LEU A 28 5.26 0.95 -35.54
CA LEU A 28 6.42 1.38 -36.29
C LEU A 28 7.61 0.39 -36.22
N GLN A 29 7.70 -0.42 -35.14
CA GLN A 29 8.76 -1.43 -35.02
C GLN A 29 8.50 -2.69 -35.83
N ILE A 30 7.26 -2.90 -36.26
CA ILE A 30 6.89 -4.04 -37.11
C ILE A 30 7.52 -3.86 -38.50
N ASP A 31 7.94 -4.99 -39.09
CA ASP A 31 8.43 -5.00 -40.47
C ASP A 31 7.40 -4.38 -41.43
N PRO A 32 7.75 -3.33 -42.18
CA PRO A 32 6.84 -2.65 -43.08
C PRO A 32 6.12 -3.58 -44.08
N ASP A 33 6.76 -4.68 -44.45
CA ASP A 33 6.19 -5.63 -45.42
C ASP A 33 5.08 -6.53 -44.83
N ARG A 34 4.92 -6.51 -43.52
CA ARG A 34 3.79 -7.18 -42.81
C ARG A 34 2.54 -6.29 -42.73
N LEU A 35 2.64 -5.02 -43.06
CA LEU A 35 1.50 -4.08 -43.07
C LEU A 35 0.96 -3.95 -44.49
N THR A 36 -0.36 -3.85 -44.60
CA THR A 36 -0.97 -3.53 -45.92
C THR A 36 -0.54 -2.10 -46.34
N PRO A 37 -0.51 -1.79 -47.65
CA PRO A 37 -0.12 -0.45 -48.12
C PRO A 37 -0.94 0.66 -47.47
N GLU A 38 -2.26 0.44 -47.28
CA GLU A 38 -3.18 1.39 -46.68
C GLU A 38 -2.87 1.60 -45.18
N ALA A 39 -2.58 0.49 -44.45
CA ALA A 39 -2.19 0.57 -43.06
C ALA A 39 -0.87 1.31 -42.87
N ARG A 40 0.12 1.04 -43.72
CA ARG A 40 1.43 1.70 -43.71
C ARG A 40 1.31 3.20 -43.98
N GLN A 41 0.50 3.57 -44.97
CA GLN A 41 0.25 4.98 -45.29
C GLN A 41 -0.43 5.71 -44.11
N ALA A 42 -1.51 5.15 -43.57
CA ALA A 42 -2.24 5.75 -42.45
C ALA A 42 -1.36 5.86 -41.18
N LEU A 43 -0.50 4.86 -40.91
CA LEU A 43 0.45 4.88 -39.79
C LEU A 43 1.47 6.00 -39.99
N GLY A 44 2.05 6.14 -41.18
CA GLY A 44 3.03 7.19 -41.48
C GLY A 44 2.43 8.58 -41.35
N GLU A 45 1.23 8.81 -41.83
CA GLU A 45 0.51 10.09 -41.69
C GLU A 45 0.26 10.45 -40.22
N GLU A 46 -0.22 9.52 -39.42
CA GLU A 46 -0.56 9.78 -38.02
C GLU A 46 0.68 9.96 -37.15
N THR A 47 1.71 9.15 -37.37
CA THR A 47 2.98 9.28 -36.62
C THR A 47 3.71 10.58 -36.97
N ALA A 48 3.71 10.99 -38.25
CA ALA A 48 4.24 12.30 -38.65
C ALA A 48 3.45 13.45 -38.01
N ARG A 49 2.12 13.36 -37.95
CA ARG A 49 1.26 14.36 -37.33
C ARG A 49 1.55 14.51 -35.83
N ARG A 50 1.87 13.44 -35.14
CA ARG A 50 2.18 13.43 -33.68
C ARG A 50 3.67 13.62 -33.39
N GLY A 51 4.56 13.67 -34.39
CA GLY A 51 6.00 13.77 -34.20
C GLY A 51 6.62 12.54 -33.56
N ILE A 52 6.02 11.34 -33.79
CA ILE A 52 6.53 10.09 -33.25
C ILE A 52 7.69 9.59 -34.11
N ASP A 53 8.90 9.57 -33.55
CA ASP A 53 10.09 9.04 -34.21
C ASP A 53 10.29 7.56 -33.87
N ARG A 54 10.50 6.73 -34.87
CA ARG A 54 10.82 5.30 -34.72
C ARG A 54 12.01 5.04 -33.79
N ARG A 55 12.95 6.00 -33.71
CA ARG A 55 14.20 5.88 -32.96
C ARG A 55 14.07 6.25 -31.49
N VAL A 56 12.99 6.95 -31.13
CA VAL A 56 12.77 7.46 -29.78
C VAL A 56 11.48 6.86 -29.26
N ALA A 57 11.59 5.99 -28.25
CA ALA A 57 10.39 5.49 -27.58
C ALA A 57 9.61 6.68 -27.00
N PRO A 58 8.29 6.75 -27.23
CA PRO A 58 7.49 7.79 -26.61
C PRO A 58 7.61 7.66 -25.10
N VAL A 59 7.76 8.79 -24.43
CA VAL A 59 7.66 8.82 -22.97
C VAL A 59 6.27 8.29 -22.64
N PRO A 60 6.15 7.20 -21.84
CA PRO A 60 4.85 6.65 -21.52
C PRO A 60 3.99 7.76 -20.94
N THR A 61 2.90 8.06 -21.62
CA THR A 61 1.90 8.97 -21.06
C THR A 61 1.37 8.27 -19.84
N VAL A 62 1.82 8.68 -18.66
CA VAL A 62 1.24 8.22 -17.40
C VAL A 62 -0.23 8.64 -17.48
N VAL A 63 -1.07 7.71 -17.90
CA VAL A 63 -2.51 7.87 -17.78
C VAL A 63 -2.72 7.98 -16.27
N ASP A 64 -3.06 9.17 -15.82
CA ASP A 64 -3.42 9.40 -14.43
C ASP A 64 -4.77 8.67 -14.20
N VAL A 65 -4.66 7.35 -14.05
CA VAL A 65 -5.81 6.53 -13.68
C VAL A 65 -6.24 7.08 -12.34
N PRO A 66 -7.45 7.65 -12.23
CA PRO A 66 -7.91 8.21 -10.98
C PRO A 66 -7.76 7.14 -9.91
N ARG A 67 -6.87 7.39 -8.94
CA ARG A 67 -6.58 6.44 -7.86
C ARG A 67 -7.90 6.17 -7.14
N ARG A 68 -8.42 4.97 -7.30
CA ARG A 68 -9.60 4.55 -6.53
C ARG A 68 -9.20 4.60 -5.06
N THR A 69 -9.92 5.37 -4.27
CA THR A 69 -9.73 5.40 -2.83
C THR A 69 -10.84 4.55 -2.21
N TYR A 70 -10.45 3.46 -1.57
CA TYR A 70 -11.37 2.59 -0.87
C TYR A 70 -11.58 3.13 0.56
N ILE A 71 -12.80 3.51 0.88
CA ILE A 71 -13.17 4.01 2.20
C ILE A 71 -14.25 3.10 2.77
N TYR A 72 -13.94 2.50 3.90
CA TYR A 72 -14.83 1.61 4.65
C TYR A 72 -15.45 2.34 5.86
N PRO A 73 -16.52 1.79 6.42
CA PRO A 73 -17.06 2.28 7.68
C PRO A 73 -16.00 2.31 8.79
N LYS A 74 -16.08 3.29 9.65
CA LYS A 74 -15.13 3.48 10.74
C LYS A 74 -15.30 2.38 11.78
N ALA A 75 -14.24 1.61 12.05
CA ALA A 75 -14.27 0.62 13.12
C ALA A 75 -14.47 1.28 14.50
N PRO A 76 -15.28 0.68 15.39
CA PRO A 76 -15.56 1.23 16.70
C PRO A 76 -14.32 1.48 17.54
N LEU A 77 -14.32 2.61 18.28
CA LEU A 77 -13.16 3.02 19.09
C LEU A 77 -12.85 1.99 20.19
N GLY A 78 -13.88 1.40 20.82
CA GLY A 78 -13.70 0.39 21.86
C GLY A 78 -12.99 -0.86 21.36
N GLU A 79 -13.32 -1.36 20.16
CA GLU A 79 -12.65 -2.50 19.54
C GLU A 79 -11.17 -2.17 19.22
N ARG A 80 -10.90 -0.96 18.73
CA ARG A 80 -9.53 -0.49 18.47
C ARG A 80 -8.71 -0.38 19.76
N PHE A 81 -9.33 0.08 20.84
CA PHE A 81 -8.69 0.18 22.15
C PHE A 81 -8.41 -1.20 22.74
N ALA A 82 -9.35 -2.13 22.67
CA ALA A 82 -9.14 -3.51 23.11
C ALA A 82 -8.00 -4.19 22.33
N ALA A 83 -7.96 -4.04 20.99
CA ALA A 83 -6.86 -4.53 20.18
C ALA A 83 -5.51 -3.91 20.60
N TYR A 84 -5.50 -2.61 20.90
CA TYR A 84 -4.29 -1.91 21.34
C TYR A 84 -3.78 -2.46 22.68
N ILE A 85 -4.66 -2.72 23.66
CA ILE A 85 -4.26 -3.30 24.95
C ILE A 85 -3.60 -4.66 24.76
N VAL A 86 -4.24 -5.56 24.00
CA VAL A 86 -3.71 -6.90 23.73
C VAL A 86 -2.35 -6.81 23.04
N ASP A 87 -2.24 -5.99 21.99
CA ASP A 87 -0.99 -5.78 21.28
C ASP A 87 0.10 -5.19 22.17
N SER A 88 -0.27 -4.33 23.12
CA SER A 88 0.68 -3.73 24.07
C SER A 88 1.20 -4.76 25.06
N VAL A 89 0.35 -5.63 25.57
CA VAL A 89 0.78 -6.74 26.44
C VAL A 89 1.76 -7.64 25.73
N ILE A 90 1.49 -7.99 24.47
CA ILE A 90 2.39 -8.83 23.66
C ILE A 90 3.72 -8.10 23.36
N GLY A 91 3.64 -6.80 23.06
CA GLY A 91 4.82 -5.99 22.77
C GLY A 91 5.72 -5.79 23.98
N ILE A 92 5.14 -5.66 25.18
CA ILE A 92 5.86 -5.45 26.45
C ILE A 92 6.24 -6.79 27.12
N GLY A 93 5.58 -7.88 26.78
CA GLY A 93 5.76 -9.18 27.42
C GLY A 93 7.23 -9.62 27.54
N PRO A 94 8.04 -9.63 26.47
CA PRO A 94 9.44 -9.99 26.53
C PRO A 94 10.27 -9.07 27.45
N VAL A 95 9.92 -7.77 27.52
CA VAL A 95 10.57 -6.80 28.41
C VAL A 95 10.35 -7.18 29.88
N ILE A 96 9.09 -7.44 30.22
CA ILE A 96 8.71 -7.84 31.59
C ILE A 96 9.36 -9.18 31.94
N THR A 97 9.36 -10.13 31.00
CA THR A 97 10.00 -11.44 31.20
C THR A 97 11.50 -11.27 31.46
N ALA A 98 12.21 -10.48 30.67
CA ALA A 98 13.62 -10.21 30.87
C ALA A 98 13.88 -9.55 32.23
N ALA A 99 13.08 -8.56 32.63
CA ALA A 99 13.19 -7.87 33.92
C ALA A 99 12.97 -8.84 35.11
N ILE A 100 11.99 -9.74 35.00
CA ILE A 100 11.75 -10.77 36.04
C ILE A 100 12.93 -11.74 36.13
N PHE A 101 13.47 -12.19 35.00
CA PHE A 101 14.66 -13.06 34.99
C PHE A 101 15.86 -12.36 35.61
N ASP A 102 16.14 -11.11 35.25
CA ASP A 102 17.21 -10.33 35.83
C ASP A 102 17.06 -10.17 37.36
N PHE A 103 15.82 -9.91 37.81
CA PHE A 103 15.52 -9.81 39.23
C PHE A 103 15.73 -11.12 39.99
N LEU A 104 15.19 -12.23 39.48
CA LEU A 104 15.22 -13.54 40.12
C LEU A 104 16.63 -14.14 40.16
N PHE A 105 17.40 -13.97 39.11
CA PHE A 105 18.72 -14.62 38.96
C PHE A 105 19.90 -13.67 39.15
N HIS A 106 19.65 -12.39 39.48
CA HIS A 106 20.69 -11.37 39.64
C HIS A 106 21.64 -11.28 38.44
N ILE A 107 21.16 -11.63 37.24
CA ILE A 107 21.96 -11.71 36.02
C ILE A 107 22.39 -10.33 35.53
N ALA A 108 21.60 -9.30 35.79
CA ALA A 108 21.85 -7.91 35.34
C ALA A 108 22.95 -7.18 36.14
N GLN A 109 23.62 -7.83 37.11
CA GLN A 109 24.67 -7.16 37.88
C GLN A 109 25.91 -6.79 37.06
N SER A 110 26.04 -7.33 35.86
CA SER A 110 27.06 -6.92 34.90
C SER A 110 26.54 -5.83 33.97
N PRO A 111 27.23 -4.69 33.78
CA PRO A 111 26.85 -3.66 32.83
C PRO A 111 26.62 -4.18 31.40
N MET A 112 27.35 -5.23 31.02
CA MET A 112 27.25 -5.87 29.72
C MET A 112 25.88 -6.58 29.55
N ASN A 113 25.42 -7.31 30.58
CA ASN A 113 24.14 -8.00 30.54
C ASN A 113 22.96 -7.00 30.46
N LEU A 114 23.05 -5.91 31.23
CA LEU A 114 22.04 -4.82 31.15
C LEU A 114 21.99 -4.22 29.75
N THR A 115 23.13 -3.96 29.14
CA THR A 115 23.20 -3.41 27.77
C THR A 115 22.60 -4.37 26.75
N LEU A 116 22.95 -5.69 26.83
CA LEU A 116 22.39 -6.70 25.91
C LEU A 116 20.88 -6.83 26.05
N ASN A 117 20.34 -6.82 27.27
CA ASN A 117 18.91 -6.86 27.52
C ASN A 117 18.20 -5.61 26.98
N MET A 118 18.78 -4.44 27.15
CA MET A 118 18.23 -3.20 26.58
C MET A 118 18.20 -3.26 25.05
N VAL A 119 19.31 -3.68 24.43
CA VAL A 119 19.39 -3.80 22.96
C VAL A 119 18.36 -4.82 22.44
N ALA A 120 18.27 -5.98 23.05
CA ALA A 120 17.29 -7.01 22.65
C ALA A 120 15.85 -6.51 22.79
N THR A 121 15.52 -5.83 23.89
CA THR A 121 14.22 -5.26 24.16
C THR A 121 13.83 -4.18 23.15
N VAL A 122 14.74 -3.24 22.89
CA VAL A 122 14.50 -2.16 21.90
C VAL A 122 14.35 -2.76 20.51
N THR A 123 15.20 -3.71 20.14
CA THR A 123 15.11 -4.39 18.85
C THR A 123 13.79 -5.13 18.70
N TRP A 124 13.33 -5.84 19.71
CA TRP A 124 12.04 -6.50 19.73
C TRP A 124 10.89 -5.50 19.58
N ALA A 125 10.89 -4.42 20.36
CA ALA A 125 9.83 -3.41 20.32
C ALA A 125 9.70 -2.75 18.93
N ILE A 126 10.83 -2.41 18.31
CA ILE A 126 10.88 -1.86 16.95
C ILE A 126 10.36 -2.88 15.95
N TYR A 127 10.89 -4.11 16.00
CA TYR A 127 10.54 -5.19 15.08
C TYR A 127 9.06 -5.56 15.18
N TYR A 128 8.55 -5.81 16.38
CA TYR A 128 7.13 -6.10 16.60
C TYR A 128 6.26 -4.93 16.19
N GLY A 129 6.58 -3.72 16.63
CA GLY A 129 5.83 -2.51 16.30
C GLY A 129 5.74 -2.26 14.79
N ALA A 130 6.84 -2.48 14.06
CA ALA A 130 6.91 -2.25 12.61
C ALA A 130 6.21 -3.33 11.78
N THR A 131 6.17 -4.59 12.26
CA THR A 131 5.74 -5.73 11.43
C THR A 131 4.40 -6.34 11.82
N LYS A 132 3.88 -6.04 13.01
CA LYS A 132 2.70 -6.72 13.58
C LYS A 132 1.45 -6.70 12.69
N ASP A 133 1.18 -5.58 12.04
CA ASP A 133 -0.01 -5.42 11.19
C ASP A 133 0.15 -6.11 9.82
N ALA A 134 1.38 -6.25 9.33
CA ALA A 134 1.64 -6.87 8.03
C ALA A 134 1.69 -8.39 8.06
N ARG A 135 2.15 -8.98 9.18
CA ARG A 135 2.38 -10.44 9.30
C ARG A 135 1.11 -11.26 9.31
N GLY A 136 0.01 -10.72 9.79
CA GLY A 136 -1.26 -11.41 9.96
C GLY A 136 -2.30 -11.06 8.89
N ASN A 137 -1.89 -10.82 7.66
CA ASN A 137 -2.81 -10.44 6.60
C ASN A 137 -3.58 -9.14 6.93
N GLY A 138 -2.87 -8.12 7.37
CA GLY A 138 -3.44 -6.86 7.85
C GLY A 138 -3.89 -6.87 9.31
N GLN A 139 -3.63 -7.96 10.05
CA GLN A 139 -4.11 -8.14 11.42
C GLN A 139 -2.95 -8.40 12.39
N SER A 140 -2.79 -7.54 13.38
CA SER A 140 -2.03 -7.91 14.58
C SER A 140 -2.81 -8.92 15.42
N ILE A 141 -2.15 -9.56 16.39
CA ILE A 141 -2.81 -10.54 17.26
C ILE A 141 -4.00 -9.91 17.98
N GLY A 142 -3.83 -8.71 18.56
CA GLY A 142 -4.92 -7.99 19.21
C GLY A 142 -6.08 -7.65 18.25
N LYS A 143 -5.78 -7.22 17.03
CA LYS A 143 -6.81 -6.95 16.03
C LYS A 143 -7.54 -8.21 15.59
N LYS A 144 -6.82 -9.32 15.43
CA LYS A 144 -7.43 -10.60 15.08
C LYS A 144 -8.42 -11.07 16.15
N MET A 145 -8.10 -10.87 17.43
CA MET A 145 -9.00 -11.26 18.54
C MET A 145 -10.30 -10.46 18.57
N VAL A 146 -10.30 -9.21 18.12
CA VAL A 146 -11.49 -8.35 18.09
C VAL A 146 -12.10 -8.19 16.69
N GLY A 147 -11.64 -8.98 15.72
CA GLY A 147 -12.18 -8.96 14.36
C GLY A 147 -11.84 -7.72 13.54
N LEU A 148 -10.74 -7.02 13.85
CA LEU A 148 -10.26 -5.87 13.08
C LEU A 148 -9.14 -6.25 12.11
N MET A 149 -9.02 -5.46 11.03
CA MET A 149 -7.89 -5.55 10.10
C MET A 149 -7.49 -4.18 9.57
N VAL A 150 -6.31 -4.12 8.97
CA VAL A 150 -5.77 -2.92 8.31
C VAL A 150 -5.67 -3.17 6.83
N VAL A 151 -6.27 -2.28 6.05
CA VAL A 151 -6.24 -2.35 4.58
C VAL A 151 -5.62 -1.08 3.99
N GLY A 152 -4.98 -1.22 2.84
CA GLY A 152 -4.51 -0.09 2.04
C GLY A 152 -5.69 0.60 1.35
N THR A 153 -5.80 1.93 1.47
CA THR A 153 -6.90 2.69 0.85
C THR A 153 -6.75 2.83 -0.66
N ASP A 154 -5.55 2.68 -1.19
CA ASP A 154 -5.28 2.81 -2.63
C ASP A 154 -5.35 1.45 -3.34
N THR A 155 -5.01 0.37 -2.65
CA THR A 155 -4.87 -0.97 -3.24
C THR A 155 -6.01 -1.91 -2.87
N ASN A 156 -6.76 -1.59 -1.82
CA ASN A 156 -7.73 -2.50 -1.19
C ASN A 156 -7.12 -3.86 -0.81
N GLU A 157 -5.85 -3.88 -0.47
CA GLU A 157 -5.14 -5.08 -0.01
C GLU A 157 -4.81 -5.00 1.47
N PRO A 158 -4.60 -6.14 2.14
CA PRO A 158 -4.10 -6.15 3.50
C PRO A 158 -2.81 -5.35 3.66
N CYS A 159 -2.63 -4.74 4.82
CA CYS A 159 -1.51 -3.88 5.14
C CYS A 159 -0.15 -4.54 4.84
N THR A 160 0.69 -3.86 4.05
CA THR A 160 2.05 -4.29 3.73
C THR A 160 3.04 -3.97 4.85
N ILE A 161 4.24 -4.56 4.80
CA ILE A 161 5.33 -4.26 5.76
C ILE A 161 5.68 -2.76 5.71
N GLY A 162 5.80 -2.17 4.51
CA GLY A 162 6.11 -0.75 4.36
C GLY A 162 5.05 0.14 5.01
N GLN A 163 3.77 -0.16 4.79
CA GLN A 163 2.68 0.57 5.43
C GLN A 163 2.67 0.41 6.95
N SER A 164 2.89 -0.81 7.45
CA SER A 164 2.98 -1.08 8.89
C SER A 164 4.14 -0.33 9.53
N THR A 165 5.31 -0.31 8.89
CA THR A 165 6.50 0.42 9.35
C THR A 165 6.26 1.94 9.36
N THR A 166 5.67 2.50 8.30
CA THR A 166 5.31 3.94 8.24
C THR A 166 4.39 4.33 9.40
N ARG A 167 3.37 3.51 9.69
CA ARG A 167 2.45 3.72 10.82
C ARG A 167 3.18 3.69 12.17
N ALA A 168 4.09 2.72 12.33
CA ALA A 168 4.90 2.59 13.55
C ALA A 168 5.84 3.78 13.72
N PHE A 169 6.47 4.24 12.64
CA PHE A 169 7.38 5.38 12.66
C PHE A 169 6.65 6.68 13.05
N VAL A 170 5.51 6.96 12.45
CA VAL A 170 4.70 8.13 12.81
C VAL A 170 4.29 8.09 14.29
N ARG A 171 3.86 6.92 14.79
CA ARG A 171 3.54 6.74 16.20
C ARG A 171 4.76 7.02 17.09
N PHE A 172 5.94 6.51 16.70
CA PHE A 172 7.18 6.74 17.44
C PHE A 172 7.51 8.24 17.53
N LEU A 173 7.37 9.00 16.45
CA LEU A 173 7.58 10.45 16.46
C LEU A 173 6.64 11.15 17.44
N PHE A 174 5.37 10.78 17.46
CA PHE A 174 4.41 11.36 18.42
C PHE A 174 4.66 10.90 19.86
N SER A 175 5.16 9.69 20.08
CA SER A 175 5.49 9.20 21.42
C SER A 175 6.62 9.98 22.10
N ALA A 176 7.45 10.70 21.32
CA ALA A 176 8.49 11.58 21.84
C ALA A 176 7.92 12.84 22.52
N ILE A 177 6.63 13.14 22.34
CA ILE A 177 5.94 14.27 22.98
C ILE A 177 5.05 13.72 24.10
N PRO A 178 5.47 13.78 25.37
CA PRO A 178 4.70 13.24 26.49
C PRO A 178 3.29 13.87 26.57
N LEU A 179 2.28 13.09 26.96
CA LEU A 179 0.88 13.46 27.12
C LEU A 179 0.20 13.86 25.78
N VAL A 180 0.72 14.87 25.08
CA VAL A 180 0.12 15.40 23.84
C VAL A 180 0.16 14.33 22.73
N GLY A 181 1.29 13.68 22.55
CA GLY A 181 1.46 12.65 21.51
C GLY A 181 0.55 11.43 21.70
N GLN A 182 0.23 11.09 22.96
CA GLN A 182 -0.69 9.98 23.26
C GLN A 182 -2.16 10.34 23.01
N LEU A 183 -2.53 11.61 23.13
CA LEU A 183 -3.89 12.12 22.94
C LEU A 183 -4.20 12.43 21.47
N ILE A 184 -3.20 12.79 20.68
CA ILE A 184 -3.38 13.16 19.25
C ILE A 184 -4.02 12.02 18.45
N GLU A 185 -3.59 10.77 18.65
CA GLU A 185 -4.13 9.64 17.90
C GLU A 185 -5.61 9.37 18.19
N PRO A 186 -6.07 9.26 19.44
CA PRO A 186 -7.50 9.13 19.75
C PRO A 186 -8.33 10.31 19.26
N ILE A 187 -7.82 11.53 19.43
CA ILE A 187 -8.50 12.75 18.96
C ILE A 187 -8.66 12.72 17.45
N ALA A 188 -7.63 12.33 16.71
CA ALA A 188 -7.70 12.22 15.24
C ALA A 188 -8.77 11.21 14.78
N ILE A 189 -8.92 10.09 15.49
CA ILE A 189 -9.96 9.09 15.18
C ILE A 189 -11.36 9.67 15.43
N LEU A 190 -11.54 10.43 16.48
CA LEU A 190 -12.84 11.02 16.83
C LEU A 190 -13.21 12.19 15.92
N ALA A 191 -12.22 13.02 15.56
CA ALA A 191 -12.40 14.22 14.76
C ALA A 191 -12.59 13.97 13.26
N THR A 192 -12.40 12.72 12.79
CA THR A 192 -12.46 12.40 11.36
C THR A 192 -13.56 11.40 11.06
N ASP A 193 -14.27 11.62 9.95
CA ASP A 193 -15.37 10.75 9.51
C ASP A 193 -14.88 9.34 9.12
N ASP A 194 -13.69 9.26 8.54
CA ASP A 194 -13.03 8.01 8.16
C ASP A 194 -12.35 7.27 9.34
N GLY A 195 -12.27 7.92 10.51
CA GLY A 195 -11.65 7.37 11.71
C GLY A 195 -10.18 6.97 11.55
N ARG A 196 -9.46 7.60 10.61
CA ARG A 196 -8.04 7.32 10.34
C ARG A 196 -7.15 8.14 11.26
N ARG A 197 -6.16 7.48 11.87
CA ARG A 197 -5.10 8.14 12.63
C ARG A 197 -4.16 8.88 11.68
N ILE A 198 -3.33 9.75 12.22
CA ILE A 198 -2.31 10.45 11.43
C ILE A 198 -1.37 9.43 10.77
N GLY A 199 -0.93 8.40 11.50
CA GLY A 199 -0.12 7.31 10.96
C GLY A 199 -0.84 6.49 9.88
N ASP A 200 -2.16 6.28 10.02
CA ASP A 200 -2.97 5.60 9.01
C ASP A 200 -3.03 6.42 7.71
N ARG A 201 -3.15 7.75 7.81
CA ARG A 201 -3.16 8.65 6.64
C ARG A 201 -1.80 8.69 5.96
N ALA A 202 -0.71 8.79 6.72
CA ALA A 202 0.64 8.80 6.19
C ALA A 202 0.97 7.49 5.44
N ALA A 203 0.46 6.35 5.93
CA ALA A 203 0.64 5.04 5.32
C ALA A 203 -0.43 4.68 4.28
N ARG A 204 -1.42 5.56 4.03
CA ARG A 204 -2.57 5.30 3.15
C ARG A 204 -3.28 4.00 3.52
N THR A 205 -3.61 3.84 4.78
CA THR A 205 -4.30 2.68 5.34
C THR A 205 -5.52 3.10 6.13
N GLN A 206 -6.42 2.14 6.36
CA GLN A 206 -7.57 2.29 7.23
C GLN A 206 -7.73 1.04 8.10
N VAL A 207 -8.17 1.21 9.35
CA VAL A 207 -8.56 0.10 10.23
C VAL A 207 -10.05 -0.13 10.07
N ILE A 208 -10.43 -1.34 9.70
CA ILE A 208 -11.81 -1.75 9.43
C ILE A 208 -12.17 -3.01 10.20
N ARG A 209 -13.44 -3.38 10.24
CA ARG A 209 -13.84 -4.73 10.65
C ARG A 209 -13.51 -5.72 9.54
N ALA A 210 -12.94 -6.86 9.91
CA ALA A 210 -12.59 -7.90 8.94
C ALA A 210 -13.82 -8.45 8.20
N SER A 211 -15.01 -8.40 8.83
CA SER A 211 -16.29 -8.78 8.22
C SER A 211 -16.77 -7.81 7.13
N GLU A 212 -16.28 -6.60 7.11
CA GLU A 212 -16.62 -5.57 6.11
C GLU A 212 -15.63 -5.51 4.94
N TYR A 213 -14.57 -6.33 5.02
CA TYR A 213 -13.56 -6.38 3.98
C TYR A 213 -14.05 -7.15 2.76
N GLU A 214 -14.17 -6.47 1.66
CA GLU A 214 -14.42 -7.06 0.35
C GLU A 214 -13.10 -7.08 -0.43
N PRO A 215 -12.50 -8.28 -0.68
CA PRO A 215 -11.31 -8.37 -1.52
C PRO A 215 -11.63 -7.76 -2.88
N GLY A 216 -10.85 -6.77 -3.29
CA GLY A 216 -11.02 -6.16 -4.61
C GLY A 216 -10.97 -7.23 -5.69
N ASP A 217 -11.90 -7.12 -6.64
CA ASP A 217 -11.95 -8.00 -7.79
C ASP A 217 -10.62 -7.91 -8.55
N ARG A 218 -9.78 -8.94 -8.40
CA ARG A 218 -8.48 -9.04 -9.10
C ARG A 218 -8.64 -9.31 -10.61
N GLY A 219 -9.86 -9.23 -11.11
CA GLY A 219 -10.26 -9.76 -12.40
C GLY A 219 -10.76 -8.76 -13.43
N ALA A 220 -10.55 -7.45 -13.23
CA ALA A 220 -10.92 -6.47 -14.24
C ALA A 220 -9.71 -5.61 -14.67
N LEU A 221 -8.74 -6.26 -15.30
CA LEU A 221 -7.79 -5.63 -16.21
C LEU A 221 -7.99 -6.19 -17.61
#